data_ea1af5b0bfc2f4c2e5393688ce74079e
#
_entry.id   ea1af5b0bfc2f4c2e5393688ce74079e
#
_cell.length_a   1.000
_cell.length_b   1.000
_cell.length_c   1.000
_cell.angle_alpha   90.00
_cell.angle_beta   90.00
_cell.angle_gamma   90.00
#
_symmetry.space_group_name_H-M   'P 1'
#
loop_
_entity.id
_entity.type
_entity.pdbx_description
1 polymer ?
#
loop_
_entity_poly.entity_id
_entity_poly.type
_entity_poly.pdbx_seq_one_letter_code
_entity_poly.pdbx_strand_id
1 'polypeptide(L)'
;MKKILFAVLAMFAMASCLGDTEYRQSGQLDAHFEYQSSIYSSEFDSDSLFFMSASGFIGWEYIAFYHNRDSITKTFDGGMLLSYKKSRILDPADSLSLAREDAVAFAEDAYRVNAPQGNLINTYAVHYTNPDASKMPAHDIEFGARSVGACMPERCYVNNTRYMAYKIAKTFEEGDKLTLKAIGYRGNTVTGEASINLAEYTAQKDSIVSSWTLFDLRKLGVIEYVDFELISTKKEVPAYFCMDHFGASVTISY
;
A
#
# COMPACT_ATOMS: atom_id res chain seq x y z
N MET A 1 39.62 55.26 1.46
CA MET A 1 40.04 53.88 1.27
C MET A 1 39.84 52.96 2.49
N LYS A 2 40.05 53.42 3.75
CA LYS A 2 39.86 52.57 4.95
C LYS A 2 38.41 52.14 5.22
N LYS A 3 37.40 52.91 4.83
CA LYS A 3 35.97 52.57 5.07
C LYS A 3 35.42 51.49 4.11
N ILE A 4 35.97 51.36 2.90
CA ILE A 4 35.57 50.36 1.93
C ILE A 4 36.13 48.98 2.34
N LEU A 5 37.32 48.94 2.93
CA LEU A 5 37.95 47.71 3.38
C LEU A 5 37.14 47.05 4.53
N PHE A 6 36.54 47.88 5.43
CA PHE A 6 35.69 47.36 6.50
C PHE A 6 34.36 46.77 6.01
N ALA A 7 33.76 47.35 4.98
CA ALA A 7 32.52 46.86 4.39
C ALA A 7 32.72 45.52 3.66
N VAL A 8 33.84 45.33 2.98
CA VAL A 8 34.19 44.08 2.31
C VAL A 8 34.51 42.99 3.33
N LEU A 9 35.21 43.31 4.44
CA LEU A 9 35.51 42.35 5.49
C LEU A 9 34.23 41.91 6.23
N ALA A 10 33.26 42.82 6.43
CA ALA A 10 31.98 42.49 7.04
C ALA A 10 31.10 41.59 6.13
N MET A 11 31.15 41.74 4.80
CA MET A 11 30.46 40.86 3.85
C MET A 11 31.08 39.45 3.83
N PHE A 12 32.41 39.34 3.93
CA PHE A 12 33.06 38.02 4.04
C PHE A 12 32.79 37.33 5.39
N ALA A 13 32.67 38.11 6.48
CA ALA A 13 32.32 37.52 7.79
C ALA A 13 30.86 37.04 7.84
N MET A 14 29.92 37.64 7.08
CA MET A 14 28.54 37.16 6.97
C MET A 14 28.43 35.96 6.03
N ALA A 15 29.29 35.83 5.03
CA ALA A 15 29.33 34.67 4.16
C ALA A 15 29.89 33.40 4.83
N SER A 16 30.70 33.58 5.90
CA SER A 16 31.23 32.42 6.66
C SER A 16 30.27 31.90 7.74
N CYS A 17 29.15 32.59 7.98
CA CYS A 17 28.10 32.13 8.91
C CYS A 17 26.91 31.45 8.18
N LEU A 18 26.98 31.31 6.87
CA LEU A 18 26.16 30.34 6.15
C LEU A 18 26.81 28.97 6.30
N GLY A 19 26.81 28.47 7.53
CA GLY A 19 27.00 27.05 7.78
C GLY A 19 25.97 26.30 6.96
N ASP A 20 26.31 25.13 6.47
CA ASP A 20 25.40 24.21 5.77
C ASP A 20 24.13 24.06 6.61
N THR A 21 23.15 24.93 6.36
CA THR A 21 21.83 24.79 6.95
C THR A 21 21.16 23.68 6.18
N GLU A 22 21.32 22.45 6.67
CA GLU A 22 20.56 21.32 6.20
C GLU A 22 19.08 21.71 6.23
N TYR A 23 18.52 21.93 5.05
CA TYR A 23 17.12 22.31 4.92
C TYR A 23 16.27 21.03 5.04
N ARG A 24 15.41 20.97 6.05
CA ARG A 24 14.51 19.82 6.27
C ARG A 24 13.08 20.22 6.01
N GLN A 25 12.40 19.43 5.20
CA GLN A 25 10.98 19.54 4.97
C GLN A 25 10.27 18.31 5.51
N SER A 26 9.28 18.52 6.38
CA SER A 26 8.43 17.44 6.89
C SER A 26 7.00 17.63 6.43
N GLY A 27 6.31 16.53 6.14
CA GLY A 27 4.92 16.53 5.69
C GLY A 27 4.22 15.22 5.98
N GLN A 28 2.90 15.22 5.77
CA GLN A 28 2.06 14.03 5.78
C GLN A 28 1.82 13.61 4.34
N LEU A 29 1.91 12.31 4.11
CA LEU A 29 1.61 11.67 2.85
C LEU A 29 0.39 10.75 3.06
N ASP A 30 -0.51 10.72 2.10
CA ASP A 30 -1.67 9.82 2.09
C ASP A 30 -1.90 9.29 0.68
N ALA A 31 -1.47 8.06 0.43
CA ALA A 31 -1.67 7.39 -0.85
C ALA A 31 -3.08 6.78 -0.90
N HIS A 32 -4.01 7.53 -1.49
CA HIS A 32 -5.43 7.17 -1.63
C HIS A 32 -5.80 6.67 -3.04
N PHE A 33 -4.84 6.58 -3.95
CA PHE A 33 -4.91 6.01 -5.31
C PHE A 33 -5.90 6.64 -6.31
N GLU A 34 -6.85 7.52 -5.93
CA GLU A 34 -7.85 8.09 -6.84
C GLU A 34 -7.26 8.95 -7.95
N TYR A 35 -6.19 9.69 -7.66
CA TYR A 35 -5.49 10.49 -8.69
C TYR A 35 -4.83 9.62 -9.75
N GLN A 36 -4.43 8.41 -9.39
CA GLN A 36 -3.84 7.46 -10.32
C GLN A 36 -4.86 7.01 -11.36
N SER A 37 -6.13 6.84 -10.98
CA SER A 37 -7.19 6.46 -11.91
C SER A 37 -7.43 7.51 -13.00
N SER A 38 -7.22 8.80 -12.72
CA SER A 38 -7.37 9.86 -13.72
C SER A 38 -6.23 9.88 -14.74
N ILE A 39 -5.02 9.52 -14.32
CA ILE A 39 -3.82 9.42 -15.18
C ILE A 39 -3.91 8.17 -16.06
N TYR A 40 -4.40 7.07 -15.49
CA TYR A 40 -4.41 5.75 -16.12
C TYR A 40 -5.79 5.31 -16.63
N SER A 41 -6.80 6.20 -16.61
CA SER A 41 -8.16 5.87 -17.06
C SER A 41 -8.24 5.34 -18.50
N SER A 42 -7.26 5.69 -19.35
CA SER A 42 -7.13 5.14 -20.71
C SER A 42 -6.49 3.75 -20.76
N GLU A 43 -5.88 3.29 -19.66
CA GLU A 43 -5.21 2.00 -19.55
C GLU A 43 -6.04 0.96 -18.78
N PHE A 44 -7.09 1.39 -18.07
CA PHE A 44 -8.13 0.49 -17.59
C PHE A 44 -8.95 0.04 -18.80
N ASP A 45 -8.68 -1.18 -19.25
CA ASP A 45 -9.56 -1.82 -20.22
C ASP A 45 -11.00 -1.86 -19.66
N SER A 46 -12.01 -1.58 -20.49
CA SER A 46 -13.42 -1.58 -20.08
C SER A 46 -13.87 -2.90 -19.45
N ASP A 47 -13.19 -4.00 -19.78
CA ASP A 47 -13.41 -5.34 -19.23
C ASP A 47 -12.42 -5.72 -18.12
N SER A 48 -11.39 -4.91 -17.87
CA SER A 48 -10.41 -5.15 -16.80
C SER A 48 -10.89 -4.59 -15.48
N LEU A 49 -10.75 -5.39 -14.42
CA LEU A 49 -11.09 -5.00 -13.05
C LEU A 49 -9.92 -4.34 -12.33
N PHE A 50 -8.73 -4.34 -12.94
CA PHE A 50 -7.50 -3.94 -12.29
C PHE A 50 -6.55 -3.26 -13.28
N PHE A 51 -5.67 -2.44 -12.71
CA PHE A 51 -4.60 -1.74 -13.41
C PHE A 51 -3.23 -2.17 -12.89
N MET A 52 -2.31 -2.45 -13.83
CA MET A 52 -0.89 -2.70 -13.58
C MET A 52 -0.05 -1.75 -14.42
N SER A 53 0.91 -1.08 -13.80
CA SER A 53 1.88 -0.27 -14.53
C SER A 53 2.86 -1.13 -15.32
N ALA A 54 3.23 -0.68 -16.52
CA ALA A 54 4.29 -1.31 -17.30
C ALA A 54 5.68 -1.20 -16.63
N SER A 55 5.87 -0.21 -15.74
CA SER A 55 7.11 -0.01 -14.99
C SER A 55 7.29 -0.97 -13.80
N GLY A 56 6.27 -1.77 -13.45
CA GLY A 56 6.33 -2.70 -12.33
C GLY A 56 6.06 -2.06 -10.97
N PHE A 57 5.61 -0.81 -10.93
CA PHE A 57 5.19 -0.14 -9.68
C PHE A 57 4.14 0.95 -9.94
N ILE A 58 3.42 1.27 -8.89
CA ILE A 58 2.50 2.41 -8.80
C ILE A 58 3.18 3.45 -7.92
N GLY A 59 3.53 4.60 -8.49
CA GLY A 59 4.17 5.69 -7.75
C GLY A 59 3.15 6.62 -7.10
N TRP A 60 3.41 7.03 -5.88
CA TRP A 60 2.68 8.07 -5.18
C TRP A 60 3.66 8.97 -4.42
N GLU A 61 3.91 10.16 -4.96
CA GLU A 61 4.95 11.07 -4.44
C GLU A 61 6.31 10.37 -4.23
N TYR A 62 6.71 10.15 -2.98
CA TYR A 62 7.98 9.50 -2.60
C TYR A 62 7.84 8.00 -2.31
N ILE A 63 6.66 7.41 -2.55
CA ILE A 63 6.39 6.00 -2.27
C ILE A 63 6.09 5.26 -3.56
N ALA A 64 6.68 4.08 -3.72
CA ALA A 64 6.41 3.14 -4.79
C ALA A 64 5.78 1.86 -4.22
N PHE A 65 4.68 1.42 -4.84
CA PHE A 65 3.97 0.16 -4.56
C PHE A 65 4.29 -0.80 -5.70
N TYR A 66 5.02 -1.87 -5.41
CA TYR A 66 5.59 -2.75 -6.41
C TYR A 66 4.67 -3.91 -6.78
N HIS A 67 4.80 -4.37 -8.02
CA HIS A 67 4.22 -5.60 -8.52
C HIS A 67 5.12 -6.24 -9.57
N ASN A 68 4.97 -7.55 -9.73
CA ASN A 68 5.55 -8.31 -10.82
C ASN A 68 4.47 -8.76 -11.79
N ARG A 69 4.84 -8.88 -13.03
CA ARG A 69 4.02 -9.47 -14.07
C ARG A 69 4.86 -10.35 -15.00
N ASP A 70 4.25 -11.39 -15.52
CA ASP A 70 4.88 -12.24 -16.51
C ASP A 70 5.30 -11.42 -17.73
N SER A 71 6.54 -11.56 -18.18
CA SER A 71 7.11 -10.77 -19.26
C SER A 71 6.52 -11.10 -20.63
N ILE A 72 5.96 -12.31 -20.80
CA ILE A 72 5.40 -12.83 -22.05
C ILE A 72 3.89 -12.62 -22.09
N THR A 73 3.19 -13.18 -21.10
CA THR A 73 1.71 -13.17 -21.04
C THR A 73 1.15 -11.85 -20.53
N LYS A 74 2.00 -11.01 -19.89
CA LYS A 74 1.61 -9.76 -19.24
C LYS A 74 0.60 -9.95 -18.10
N THR A 75 0.46 -11.17 -17.58
CA THR A 75 -0.41 -11.47 -16.43
C THR A 75 0.25 -11.01 -15.14
N PHE A 76 -0.57 -10.64 -14.16
CA PHE A 76 -0.14 -10.27 -12.82
C PHE A 76 0.40 -11.50 -12.08
N ASP A 77 1.61 -11.39 -11.53
CA ASP A 77 2.27 -12.46 -10.80
C ASP A 77 2.17 -12.27 -9.29
N GLY A 78 2.30 -11.04 -8.79
CA GLY A 78 2.24 -10.76 -7.36
C GLY A 78 2.59 -9.31 -7.01
N GLY A 79 2.41 -8.92 -5.75
CA GLY A 79 2.56 -7.54 -5.28
C GLY A 79 1.26 -6.75 -5.37
N MET A 80 1.30 -5.46 -5.72
CA MET A 80 0.15 -4.56 -5.68
C MET A 80 -0.35 -4.15 -7.06
N LEU A 81 -1.65 -4.24 -7.29
CA LEU A 81 -2.37 -3.69 -8.44
C LEU A 81 -3.48 -2.74 -7.97
N LEU A 82 -4.03 -1.93 -8.87
CA LEU A 82 -5.19 -1.09 -8.57
C LEU A 82 -6.47 -1.75 -9.04
N SER A 83 -7.53 -1.59 -8.25
CA SER A 83 -8.89 -2.00 -8.57
C SER A 83 -9.88 -0.91 -8.14
N TYR A 84 -11.11 -0.98 -8.68
CA TYR A 84 -12.21 -0.07 -8.34
C TYR A 84 -13.53 -0.81 -8.09
N LYS A 85 -13.53 -2.13 -8.17
CA LYS A 85 -14.74 -2.95 -8.03
C LYS A 85 -15.00 -3.32 -6.57
N LYS A 86 -16.27 -3.42 -6.23
CA LYS A 86 -16.75 -3.79 -4.90
C LYS A 86 -17.99 -4.66 -4.97
N SER A 87 -18.13 -5.61 -4.05
CA SER A 87 -19.32 -6.45 -3.92
C SER A 87 -19.37 -7.12 -2.56
N ARG A 88 -20.55 -7.24 -1.98
CA ARG A 88 -20.83 -8.06 -0.78
C ARG A 88 -21.48 -9.40 -1.07
N ILE A 89 -21.65 -9.74 -2.32
CA ILE A 89 -22.25 -11.01 -2.69
C ILE A 89 -21.20 -12.10 -2.51
N LEU A 90 -21.41 -13.00 -1.55
CA LEU A 90 -20.50 -14.11 -1.23
C LEU A 90 -20.71 -15.34 -2.11
N ASP A 91 -21.90 -15.50 -2.70
CA ASP A 91 -22.20 -16.64 -3.55
C ASP A 91 -22.37 -16.16 -4.99
N PRO A 92 -21.30 -16.11 -5.77
CA PRO A 92 -21.42 -15.84 -7.19
C PRO A 92 -22.07 -17.05 -7.87
N ALA A 93 -23.18 -16.83 -8.54
CA ALA A 93 -23.94 -17.87 -9.23
C ALA A 93 -23.13 -18.57 -10.35
N ASP A 94 -21.99 -18.01 -10.75
CA ASP A 94 -21.15 -18.51 -11.83
C ASP A 94 -19.68 -18.61 -11.44
N SER A 95 -19.03 -19.59 -12.04
CA SER A 95 -17.62 -19.91 -11.90
C SER A 95 -16.74 -18.64 -11.83
N LEU A 96 -16.26 -18.35 -10.64
CA LEU A 96 -15.22 -17.37 -10.39
C LEU A 96 -14.03 -17.68 -11.29
N SER A 97 -13.85 -16.90 -12.34
CA SER A 97 -12.50 -16.84 -12.91
C SER A 97 -11.64 -16.13 -11.89
N LEU A 98 -10.74 -16.86 -11.28
CA LEU A 98 -9.82 -16.41 -10.24
C LEU A 98 -9.30 -14.98 -10.46
N ALA A 99 -8.92 -14.65 -11.69
CA ALA A 99 -8.30 -13.38 -12.03
C ALA A 99 -9.21 -12.14 -11.91
N ARG A 100 -10.54 -12.27 -11.95
CA ARG A 100 -11.46 -11.13 -11.89
C ARG A 100 -12.05 -10.88 -10.50
N GLU A 101 -12.31 -11.92 -9.75
CA GLU A 101 -12.95 -11.82 -8.44
C GLU A 101 -11.94 -11.53 -7.31
N ASP A 102 -10.67 -11.85 -7.55
CA ASP A 102 -9.59 -11.58 -6.59
C ASP A 102 -9.36 -10.08 -6.36
N ALA A 103 -9.65 -9.26 -7.38
CA ALA A 103 -9.48 -7.82 -7.33
C ALA A 103 -10.77 -7.06 -6.94
N VAL A 104 -11.80 -7.74 -6.41
CA VAL A 104 -13.05 -7.13 -5.94
C VAL A 104 -13.04 -6.99 -4.43
N ALA A 105 -13.14 -5.76 -3.91
CA ALA A 105 -13.24 -5.54 -2.47
C ALA A 105 -14.57 -6.06 -1.92
N PHE A 106 -14.49 -6.72 -0.76
CA PHE A 106 -15.66 -7.17 -0.01
C PHE A 106 -16.25 -6.02 0.81
N ALA A 107 -16.83 -5.03 0.12
CA ALA A 107 -17.41 -3.85 0.72
C ALA A 107 -18.65 -3.36 -0.02
N GLU A 108 -19.55 -2.63 0.68
CA GLU A 108 -20.66 -1.91 0.05
C GLU A 108 -20.18 -0.63 -0.63
N ASP A 109 -19.27 0.07 0.04
CA ASP A 109 -18.63 1.27 -0.47
C ASP A 109 -17.11 1.14 -0.36
N ALA A 110 -16.41 1.65 -1.35
CA ALA A 110 -15.00 1.94 -1.16
C ALA A 110 -14.85 3.04 -0.09
N TYR A 111 -13.74 3.03 0.62
CA TYR A 111 -13.48 4.03 1.65
C TYR A 111 -13.49 5.43 1.02
N ARG A 112 -14.39 6.30 1.47
CA ARG A 112 -14.46 7.69 1.01
C ARG A 112 -13.99 8.60 2.13
N VAL A 113 -12.78 9.08 2.04
CA VAL A 113 -12.39 10.31 2.73
C VAL A 113 -12.46 11.42 1.70
N ASN A 114 -13.49 12.30 1.80
CA ASN A 114 -13.61 13.56 1.06
C ASN A 114 -13.05 13.50 -0.37
N ALA A 115 -13.60 12.60 -1.22
CA ALA A 115 -13.20 12.54 -2.62
C ALA A 115 -13.26 13.96 -3.20
N PRO A 116 -12.20 14.45 -3.85
CA PRO A 116 -12.24 15.73 -4.54
C PRO A 116 -13.43 15.73 -5.50
N GLN A 117 -14.14 16.84 -5.59
CA GLN A 117 -15.29 16.96 -6.48
C GLN A 117 -14.88 16.66 -7.92
N GLY A 118 -15.40 15.58 -8.49
CA GLY A 118 -15.15 15.18 -9.88
C GLY A 118 -15.57 13.74 -10.13
N ASN A 119 -15.60 13.32 -11.39
CA ASN A 119 -15.88 11.95 -11.85
C ASN A 119 -14.69 11.00 -11.60
N LEU A 120 -14.05 11.08 -10.43
CA LEU A 120 -12.95 10.19 -10.10
C LEU A 120 -13.51 8.81 -9.73
N ILE A 121 -12.95 7.79 -10.34
CA ILE A 121 -13.20 6.41 -9.99
C ILE A 121 -12.52 6.19 -8.64
N ASN A 122 -13.26 5.70 -7.66
CA ASN A 122 -12.74 5.36 -6.35
C ASN A 122 -11.91 4.08 -6.46
N THR A 123 -10.59 4.22 -6.47
CA THR A 123 -9.60 3.13 -6.62
C THR A 123 -8.94 2.80 -5.30
N TYR A 124 -8.50 1.58 -5.18
CA TYR A 124 -7.74 1.05 -4.04
C TYR A 124 -6.70 0.04 -4.54
N ALA A 125 -5.69 -0.26 -3.74
CA ALA A 125 -4.71 -1.29 -4.04
C ALA A 125 -5.24 -2.68 -3.62
N VAL A 126 -4.93 -3.69 -4.42
CA VAL A 126 -5.09 -5.10 -4.07
C VAL A 126 -3.72 -5.74 -4.06
N HIS A 127 -3.36 -6.36 -2.95
CA HIS A 127 -2.13 -7.11 -2.81
C HIS A 127 -2.39 -8.61 -2.99
N TYR A 128 -1.46 -9.28 -3.66
CA TYR A 128 -1.41 -10.73 -3.75
C TYR A 128 -0.03 -11.24 -3.41
N THR A 129 0.06 -12.13 -2.42
CA THR A 129 1.27 -12.87 -2.13
C THR A 129 1.28 -14.17 -2.94
N ASN A 130 2.12 -14.23 -3.98
CA ASN A 130 2.28 -15.46 -4.76
C ASN A 130 3.02 -16.50 -3.92
N PRO A 131 2.55 -17.77 -3.87
CA PRO A 131 3.28 -18.84 -3.18
C PRO A 131 4.65 -19.14 -3.79
N ASP A 132 4.88 -18.79 -5.05
CA ASP A 132 6.20 -18.79 -5.68
C ASP A 132 6.88 -17.45 -5.42
N ALA A 133 7.79 -17.42 -4.46
CA ALA A 133 8.50 -16.20 -4.07
C ALA A 133 9.29 -15.55 -5.22
N SER A 134 9.68 -16.30 -6.27
CA SER A 134 10.37 -15.75 -7.44
C SER A 134 9.47 -14.83 -8.27
N LYS A 135 8.16 -14.89 -8.07
CA LYS A 135 7.15 -14.08 -8.73
C LYS A 135 6.77 -12.83 -7.94
N MET A 136 7.26 -12.70 -6.71
CA MET A 136 7.05 -11.51 -5.90
C MET A 136 8.08 -10.42 -6.21
N PRO A 137 7.73 -9.13 -6.08
CA PRO A 137 8.73 -8.07 -6.02
C PRO A 137 9.65 -8.27 -4.81
N ALA A 138 10.84 -7.64 -4.83
CA ALA A 138 11.78 -7.73 -3.72
C ALA A 138 11.21 -7.13 -2.41
N HIS A 139 10.39 -6.10 -2.54
CA HIS A 139 9.59 -5.48 -1.47
C HIS A 139 8.25 -5.03 -2.04
N ASP A 140 7.23 -4.95 -1.19
CA ASP A 140 5.89 -4.50 -1.61
C ASP A 140 5.80 -2.98 -1.71
N ILE A 141 6.44 -2.26 -0.78
CA ILE A 141 6.48 -0.80 -0.75
C ILE A 141 7.92 -0.32 -0.54
N GLU A 142 8.31 0.72 -1.27
CA GLU A 142 9.60 1.41 -1.10
C GLU A 142 9.42 2.91 -0.90
N PHE A 143 10.18 3.49 0.05
CA PHE A 143 10.33 4.93 0.19
C PHE A 143 11.50 5.41 -0.68
N GLY A 144 11.19 6.05 -1.79
CA GLY A 144 12.16 6.41 -2.82
C GLY A 144 13.20 7.46 -2.40
N ALA A 145 12.88 8.32 -1.42
CA ALA A 145 13.80 9.34 -0.92
C ALA A 145 14.66 8.88 0.29
N ARG A 146 14.84 7.58 0.48
CA ARG A 146 15.54 6.97 1.64
C ARG A 146 16.96 7.48 1.88
N SER A 147 17.66 7.92 0.83
CA SER A 147 19.04 8.44 0.94
C SER A 147 19.12 9.85 1.55
N VAL A 148 18.03 10.62 1.46
CA VAL A 148 17.96 12.01 1.91
C VAL A 148 16.81 12.29 2.86
N GLY A 149 16.10 11.25 3.29
CA GLY A 149 14.90 11.42 4.10
C GLY A 149 14.56 10.21 4.96
N ALA A 150 13.43 10.34 5.65
CA ALA A 150 12.85 9.31 6.51
C ALA A 150 11.35 9.19 6.26
N CYS A 151 10.83 7.97 6.33
CA CYS A 151 9.41 7.66 6.24
C CYS A 151 8.99 6.88 7.48
N MET A 152 7.92 7.33 8.14
CA MET A 152 7.29 6.65 9.26
C MET A 152 5.85 6.35 8.89
N PRO A 153 5.52 5.11 8.51
CA PRO A 153 4.15 4.69 8.26
C PRO A 153 3.29 4.87 9.51
N GLU A 154 2.07 5.38 9.32
CA GLU A 154 1.15 5.62 10.42
C GLU A 154 -0.02 4.67 10.37
N ARG A 155 -0.61 4.49 9.18
CA ARG A 155 -1.82 3.71 8.98
C ARG A 155 -2.04 3.33 7.52
N CYS A 156 -2.89 2.34 7.32
CA CYS A 156 -3.68 2.17 6.10
C CYS A 156 -5.07 1.65 6.46
N TYR A 157 -5.98 1.62 5.49
CA TYR A 157 -7.23 0.90 5.64
C TYR A 157 -7.14 -0.40 4.85
N VAL A 158 -7.61 -1.49 5.45
CA VAL A 158 -7.56 -2.82 4.86
C VAL A 158 -8.94 -3.47 4.82
N ASN A 159 -9.11 -4.36 3.86
CA ASN A 159 -10.31 -5.18 3.72
C ASN A 159 -9.98 -6.51 3.05
N ASN A 160 -10.86 -7.49 3.17
CA ASN A 160 -10.78 -8.70 2.35
C ASN A 160 -11.20 -8.41 0.91
N THR A 161 -10.66 -9.17 -0.05
CA THR A 161 -11.31 -9.30 -1.34
C THR A 161 -12.57 -10.16 -1.18
N ARG A 162 -13.51 -10.01 -2.11
CA ARG A 162 -14.72 -10.85 -2.16
C ARG A 162 -14.37 -12.34 -2.25
N TYR A 163 -13.36 -12.67 -3.05
CA TYR A 163 -12.87 -14.03 -3.19
C TYR A 163 -12.34 -14.61 -1.87
N MET A 164 -11.55 -13.83 -1.14
CA MET A 164 -11.07 -14.21 0.20
C MET A 164 -12.23 -14.45 1.16
N ALA A 165 -13.16 -13.52 1.24
CA ALA A 165 -14.34 -13.65 2.11
C ALA A 165 -15.17 -14.90 1.77
N TYR A 166 -15.34 -15.22 0.47
CA TYR A 166 -16.00 -16.42 0.02
C TYR A 166 -15.26 -17.69 0.47
N LYS A 167 -13.94 -17.75 0.26
CA LYS A 167 -13.12 -18.91 0.67
C LYS A 167 -13.15 -19.11 2.18
N ILE A 168 -12.99 -18.04 2.94
CA ILE A 168 -13.07 -18.07 4.40
C ILE A 168 -14.42 -18.63 4.87
N ALA A 169 -15.53 -18.08 4.35
CA ALA A 169 -16.87 -18.52 4.72
C ALA A 169 -17.16 -20.00 4.40
N LYS A 170 -16.44 -20.59 3.44
CA LYS A 170 -16.60 -21.99 3.03
C LYS A 170 -15.67 -22.95 3.75
N THR A 171 -14.52 -22.50 4.27
CA THR A 171 -13.46 -23.39 4.76
C THR A 171 -13.10 -23.19 6.21
N PHE A 172 -13.38 -22.01 6.81
CA PHE A 172 -13.03 -21.73 8.19
C PHE A 172 -13.99 -22.42 9.16
N GLU A 173 -13.40 -22.92 10.23
CA GLU A 173 -14.06 -23.55 11.37
C GLU A 173 -13.59 -22.87 12.66
N GLU A 174 -14.18 -23.21 13.80
CA GLU A 174 -13.77 -22.70 15.10
C GLU A 174 -12.26 -22.89 15.33
N GLY A 175 -11.57 -21.82 15.71
CA GLY A 175 -10.12 -21.76 15.90
C GLY A 175 -9.34 -21.27 14.68
N ASP A 176 -9.99 -21.14 13.51
CA ASP A 176 -9.31 -20.64 12.31
C ASP A 176 -9.21 -19.12 12.31
N LYS A 177 -8.13 -18.63 11.71
CA LYS A 177 -7.88 -17.21 11.54
C LYS A 177 -7.07 -16.89 10.29
N LEU A 178 -7.27 -15.67 9.79
CA LEU A 178 -6.46 -15.02 8.78
C LEU A 178 -5.89 -13.74 9.36
N THR A 179 -4.57 -13.65 9.42
CA THR A 179 -3.84 -12.49 9.95
C THR A 179 -3.05 -11.83 8.83
N LEU A 180 -3.24 -10.54 8.64
CA LEU A 180 -2.37 -9.69 7.84
C LEU A 180 -1.28 -9.13 8.76
N LYS A 181 -0.02 -9.34 8.36
CA LYS A 181 1.17 -8.83 9.03
C LYS A 181 1.89 -7.86 8.10
N ALA A 182 2.29 -6.71 8.60
CA ALA A 182 3.17 -5.77 7.95
C ALA A 182 4.53 -5.79 8.64
N ILE A 183 5.61 -5.76 7.86
CA ILE A 183 7.00 -5.82 8.33
C ILE A 183 7.73 -4.62 7.73
N GLY A 184 8.28 -3.77 8.60
CA GLY A 184 9.09 -2.63 8.18
C GLY A 184 10.57 -3.00 8.13
N TYR A 185 11.29 -2.44 7.14
CA TYR A 185 12.73 -2.66 6.97
C TYR A 185 13.48 -1.35 6.78
N ARG A 186 14.73 -1.35 7.26
CA ARG A 186 15.75 -0.37 6.91
C ARG A 186 17.01 -1.10 6.47
N GLY A 187 17.36 -0.99 5.19
CA GLY A 187 18.25 -1.94 4.56
C GLY A 187 17.72 -3.37 4.75
N ASN A 188 18.56 -4.27 5.26
CA ASN A 188 18.17 -5.66 5.53
C ASN A 188 17.70 -5.89 6.98
N THR A 189 17.51 -4.83 7.77
CA THR A 189 17.15 -4.95 9.18
C THR A 189 15.67 -4.68 9.39
N VAL A 190 14.96 -5.59 10.05
CA VAL A 190 13.57 -5.39 10.48
C VAL A 190 13.52 -4.27 11.51
N THR A 191 12.71 -3.24 11.25
CA THR A 191 12.51 -2.10 12.15
C THR A 191 11.32 -2.30 13.10
N GLY A 192 10.31 -3.04 12.66
CA GLY A 192 9.15 -3.35 13.45
C GLY A 192 8.10 -4.15 12.68
N GLU A 193 7.09 -4.62 13.40
CA GLU A 193 6.00 -5.43 12.86
C GLU A 193 4.66 -4.95 13.41
N ALA A 194 3.62 -5.04 12.59
CA ALA A 194 2.24 -4.80 12.96
C ALA A 194 1.35 -5.91 12.40
N SER A 195 0.24 -6.23 13.07
CA SER A 195 -0.68 -7.28 12.61
C SER A 195 -2.12 -6.91 12.88
N ILE A 196 -3.02 -7.39 12.02
CA ILE A 196 -4.47 -7.28 12.16
C ILE A 196 -5.13 -8.57 11.68
N ASN A 197 -6.18 -9.05 12.37
CA ASN A 197 -6.95 -10.19 11.90
C ASN A 197 -7.98 -9.74 10.85
N LEU A 198 -7.91 -10.31 9.66
CA LEU A 198 -8.88 -10.11 8.59
C LEU A 198 -10.06 -11.09 8.68
N ALA A 199 -9.87 -12.22 9.38
CA ALA A 199 -10.93 -13.11 9.80
C ALA A 199 -10.51 -13.88 11.06
N GLU A 200 -11.48 -14.21 11.89
CA GLU A 200 -11.29 -15.04 13.08
C GLU A 200 -12.60 -15.73 13.44
N TYR A 201 -12.54 -17.05 13.57
CA TYR A 201 -13.65 -17.92 13.94
C TYR A 201 -13.43 -18.44 15.35
N THR A 202 -14.34 -18.11 16.24
CA THR A 202 -14.27 -18.52 17.65
C THR A 202 -15.57 -19.19 18.06
N ALA A 203 -15.56 -19.90 19.20
CA ALA A 203 -16.77 -20.50 19.78
C ALA A 203 -17.91 -19.49 20.03
N GLN A 204 -17.58 -18.20 20.14
CA GLN A 204 -18.55 -17.14 20.45
C GLN A 204 -18.97 -16.34 19.20
N LYS A 205 -18.09 -16.24 18.21
CA LYS A 205 -18.35 -15.38 17.06
C LYS A 205 -17.42 -15.72 15.89
N ASP A 206 -18.02 -15.83 14.72
CA ASP A 206 -17.33 -15.82 13.45
C ASP A 206 -17.24 -14.37 12.92
N SER A 207 -16.05 -13.93 12.60
CA SER A 207 -15.84 -12.59 12.06
C SER A 207 -15.01 -12.63 10.78
N ILE A 208 -15.51 -11.93 9.76
CA ILE A 208 -14.79 -11.65 8.52
C ILE A 208 -14.82 -10.13 8.36
N VAL A 209 -13.66 -9.51 8.19
CA VAL A 209 -13.58 -8.08 7.87
C VAL A 209 -14.31 -7.85 6.54
N SER A 210 -15.35 -7.04 6.58
CA SER A 210 -16.27 -6.75 5.46
C SER A 210 -16.50 -5.24 5.26
N SER A 211 -15.68 -4.45 5.92
CA SER A 211 -15.63 -2.99 5.79
C SER A 211 -14.18 -2.55 5.91
N TRP A 212 -13.87 -1.38 5.34
CA TRP A 212 -12.54 -0.80 5.45
C TRP A 212 -12.18 -0.57 6.92
N THR A 213 -11.16 -1.25 7.38
CA THR A 213 -10.73 -1.30 8.78
C THR A 213 -9.35 -0.67 8.92
N LEU A 214 -9.20 0.22 9.89
CA LEU A 214 -7.93 0.88 10.19
C LEU A 214 -6.89 -0.14 10.63
N PHE A 215 -5.74 -0.15 9.96
CA PHE A 215 -4.56 -0.89 10.33
C PHE A 215 -3.47 0.08 10.79
N ASP A 216 -3.12 0.06 12.06
CA ASP A 216 -2.10 0.92 12.67
C ASP A 216 -0.71 0.40 12.33
N LEU A 217 0.06 1.19 11.58
CA LEU A 217 1.41 0.85 11.10
C LEU A 217 2.53 1.53 11.89
N ARG A 218 2.23 2.33 12.92
CA ARG A 218 3.23 3.10 13.67
C ARG A 218 4.31 2.23 14.32
N LYS A 219 4.01 0.97 14.60
CA LYS A 219 4.97 0.00 15.12
C LYS A 219 6.08 -0.36 14.14
N LEU A 220 5.94 -0.07 12.86
CA LEU A 220 6.98 -0.32 11.87
C LEU A 220 8.20 0.60 12.08
N GLY A 221 8.00 1.75 12.74
CA GLY A 221 9.07 2.73 12.96
C GLY A 221 9.47 3.45 11.68
N VAL A 222 10.73 3.90 11.62
CA VAL A 222 11.28 4.54 10.41
C VAL A 222 11.73 3.47 9.43
N ILE A 223 11.17 3.50 8.21
CA ILE A 223 11.34 2.46 7.20
C ILE A 223 12.01 2.99 5.92
N GLU A 224 12.58 2.05 5.17
CA GLU A 224 12.91 2.19 3.75
C GLU A 224 11.98 1.33 2.90
N TYR A 225 11.53 0.17 3.46
CA TYR A 225 10.63 -0.78 2.80
C TYR A 225 9.55 -1.30 3.74
N VAL A 226 8.46 -1.75 3.17
CA VAL A 226 7.42 -2.53 3.86
C VAL A 226 7.08 -3.76 3.02
N ASP A 227 6.96 -4.91 3.69
CA ASP A 227 6.45 -6.15 3.12
C ASP A 227 5.20 -6.60 3.87
N PHE A 228 4.30 -7.28 3.17
CA PHE A 228 3.09 -7.83 3.74
C PHE A 228 3.06 -9.35 3.66
N GLU A 229 2.64 -9.97 4.75
CA GLU A 229 2.41 -11.41 4.83
C GLU A 229 0.96 -11.68 5.23
N LEU A 230 0.29 -12.59 4.51
CA LEU A 230 -0.98 -13.16 4.92
C LEU A 230 -0.76 -14.54 5.50
N ILE A 231 -1.09 -14.70 6.79
CA ILE A 231 -0.92 -15.91 7.56
C ILE A 231 -2.29 -16.52 7.82
N SER A 232 -2.60 -17.64 7.17
CA SER A 232 -3.85 -18.39 7.33
C SER A 232 -3.59 -19.72 8.01
N THR A 233 -4.51 -20.13 8.89
CA THR A 233 -4.55 -21.49 9.43
C THR A 233 -4.96 -22.53 8.39
N LYS A 234 -5.64 -22.10 7.30
CA LYS A 234 -6.06 -22.95 6.18
C LYS A 234 -5.22 -22.61 4.93
N LYS A 235 -4.52 -23.61 4.39
CA LYS A 235 -3.60 -23.45 3.26
C LYS A 235 -4.30 -23.19 1.92
N GLU A 236 -5.55 -23.60 1.78
CA GLU A 236 -6.37 -23.43 0.58
C GLU A 236 -6.94 -22.03 0.39
N VAL A 237 -6.74 -21.15 1.38
CA VAL A 237 -7.15 -19.76 1.29
C VAL A 237 -6.04 -18.96 0.58
N PRO A 238 -6.32 -18.34 -0.57
CA PRO A 238 -5.31 -17.56 -1.28
C PRO A 238 -4.93 -16.30 -0.51
N ALA A 239 -3.75 -15.75 -0.81
CA ALA A 239 -3.20 -14.64 -0.02
C ALA A 239 -3.47 -13.28 -0.69
N TYR A 240 -4.73 -12.81 -0.67
CA TYR A 240 -5.16 -11.50 -1.16
C TYR A 240 -5.69 -10.60 -0.04
N PHE A 241 -5.41 -9.29 -0.14
CA PHE A 241 -6.13 -8.28 0.64
C PHE A 241 -6.25 -6.97 -0.13
N CYS A 242 -7.18 -6.12 0.27
CA CYS A 242 -7.33 -4.76 -0.26
C CYS A 242 -6.72 -3.76 0.71
N MET A 243 -6.07 -2.71 0.18
CA MET A 243 -5.49 -1.61 0.95
C MET A 243 -5.87 -0.27 0.32
N ASP A 244 -6.13 0.72 1.18
CA ASP A 244 -6.37 2.10 0.78
C ASP A 244 -5.80 3.07 1.81
N HIS A 245 -5.60 4.35 1.43
CA HIS A 245 -5.13 5.40 2.32
C HIS A 245 -3.89 5.02 3.13
N PHE A 246 -2.81 4.65 2.44
CA PHE A 246 -1.52 4.44 3.11
C PHE A 246 -0.94 5.79 3.54
N GLY A 247 -1.07 6.08 4.82
CA GLY A 247 -0.63 7.33 5.44
C GLY A 247 0.74 7.20 6.10
N ALA A 248 1.62 8.18 5.89
CA ALA A 248 2.94 8.24 6.48
C ALA A 248 3.37 9.68 6.78
N SER A 249 4.14 9.86 7.86
CA SER A 249 4.94 11.07 8.08
C SER A 249 6.25 10.93 7.33
N VAL A 250 6.60 11.93 6.50
CA VAL A 250 7.86 11.95 5.74
C VAL A 250 8.67 13.19 6.09
N THR A 251 9.99 13.03 6.13
CA THR A 251 10.96 14.13 6.32
C THR A 251 12.05 13.97 5.27
N ILE A 252 12.33 15.04 4.52
CA ILE A 252 13.36 15.06 3.48
C ILE A 252 14.35 16.17 3.79
N SER A 253 15.64 15.87 3.68
CA SER A 253 16.75 16.82 3.82
C SER A 253 17.28 17.20 2.44
N TYR A 254 17.61 18.48 2.24
CA TYR A 254 18.14 19.04 1.01
C TYR A 254 19.51 19.64 1.27
#